data_17e6bedaddadfd904651d79b657ad3bc
#
_entry.id   17e6bedaddadfd904651d79b657ad3bc
#
_cell.length_a   1.000
_cell.length_b   1.000
_cell.length_c   1.000
_cell.angle_alpha   90.00
_cell.angle_beta   90.00
_cell.angle_gamma   90.00
#
_symmetry.space_group_name_H-M   'P 1'
#
loop_
_entity.id
_entity.type
_entity.pdbx_description
1 polymer ?
#
loop_
_entity_poly.entity_id
_entity_poly.type
_entity_poly.pdbx_seq_one_letter_code
_entity_poly.pdbx_strand_id
1 'polypeptide(L)'
;MKSPQPLIFELSSPGRTAVNLPSPEVPTPDLSSLLPAHALRNDTPGLPEVSAVDVVRHFVNLSQLNHSVDNGFYPLGSCTMKYNPKVNEDAARMPGFARIHPDQDESTVQGAMELLYSMDRYLSELRGMSRFTFQQAAGAHGEITGLFMIRAYHESRGEHRTQVLVPDSAHGTNPASAAGVGMEIVVVKSDNRGNVDIDDLGSKVGPNTAALMLTNPNTPVSYTHLRAHE
;
A
#
# COMPACT_ATOMS: atom_id res chain seq x y z
N MET A 1 -25.43 -18.40 15.10
CA MET A 1 -23.98 -18.30 14.84
C MET A 1 -23.61 -19.29 13.75
N LYS A 2 -22.81 -18.91 12.75
CA LYS A 2 -22.28 -19.88 11.78
C LYS A 2 -21.35 -20.84 12.54
N SER A 3 -21.40 -22.13 12.24
CA SER A 3 -20.46 -23.11 12.81
C SER A 3 -19.02 -22.71 12.52
N PRO A 4 -18.07 -22.96 13.44
CA PRO A 4 -16.67 -22.73 13.17
C PRO A 4 -16.25 -23.51 11.92
N GLN A 5 -15.47 -22.87 11.03
CA GLN A 5 -14.92 -23.57 9.88
C GLN A 5 -13.76 -24.45 10.36
N PRO A 6 -13.68 -25.72 9.90
CA PRO A 6 -12.55 -26.57 10.22
C PRO A 6 -11.25 -25.96 9.66
N LEU A 7 -10.13 -26.25 10.30
CA LEU A 7 -8.82 -25.93 9.73
C LEU A 7 -8.60 -26.74 8.45
N ILE A 8 -7.85 -26.20 7.51
CA ILE A 8 -7.54 -26.91 6.27
C ILE A 8 -6.79 -28.23 6.53
N PHE A 9 -6.03 -28.30 7.62
CA PHE A 9 -5.36 -29.52 8.09
C PHE A 9 -6.34 -30.61 8.56
N GLU A 10 -7.50 -30.23 9.09
CA GLU A 10 -8.58 -31.16 9.49
C GLU A 10 -9.33 -31.73 8.28
N LEU A 11 -9.25 -31.07 7.13
CA LEU A 11 -9.80 -31.54 5.86
C LEU A 11 -8.82 -32.45 5.11
N SER A 12 -7.58 -32.55 5.57
CA SER A 12 -6.53 -33.32 4.92
C SER A 12 -6.87 -34.80 4.90
N SER A 13 -6.62 -35.44 3.74
CA SER A 13 -6.78 -36.87 3.58
C SER A 13 -5.67 -37.39 2.65
N PRO A 14 -4.92 -38.42 3.08
CA PRO A 14 -3.77 -38.92 2.33
C PRO A 14 -4.09 -39.22 0.85
N GLY A 15 -3.21 -38.81 -0.04
CA GLY A 15 -3.30 -39.02 -1.49
C GLY A 15 -4.19 -38.00 -2.21
N ARG A 16 -4.81 -37.03 -1.54
CA ARG A 16 -5.52 -35.94 -2.21
C ARG A 16 -4.56 -34.84 -2.66
N THR A 17 -4.76 -34.35 -3.87
CA THR A 17 -3.96 -33.22 -4.43
C THR A 17 -4.88 -32.18 -5.06
N ALA A 18 -4.54 -30.92 -4.86
CA ALA A 18 -5.26 -29.78 -5.45
C ALA A 18 -4.67 -29.35 -6.79
N VAL A 19 -3.38 -29.56 -7.01
CA VAL A 19 -2.65 -29.13 -8.20
C VAL A 19 -1.70 -30.22 -8.65
N ASN A 20 -1.73 -30.55 -9.92
CA ASN A 20 -0.71 -31.36 -10.56
C ASN A 20 0.30 -30.41 -11.25
N LEU A 21 1.50 -30.34 -10.71
CA LEU A 21 2.58 -29.61 -11.36
C LEU A 21 3.06 -30.40 -12.59
N PRO A 22 3.32 -29.74 -13.72
CA PRO A 22 3.95 -30.40 -14.86
C PRO A 22 5.35 -30.89 -14.48
N SER A 23 5.78 -32.01 -15.07
CA SER A 23 7.16 -32.46 -14.93
C SER A 23 8.12 -31.44 -15.54
N PRO A 24 9.27 -31.19 -14.93
CA PRO A 24 10.29 -30.34 -15.51
C PRO A 24 10.70 -30.82 -16.91
N GLU A 25 10.82 -29.93 -17.87
CA GLU A 25 11.29 -30.24 -19.23
C GLU A 25 12.82 -30.38 -19.31
N VAL A 26 13.52 -30.05 -18.22
CA VAL A 26 14.97 -30.14 -18.11
C VAL A 26 15.36 -31.24 -17.13
N PRO A 27 16.55 -31.86 -17.28
CA PRO A 27 17.04 -32.83 -16.29
C PRO A 27 17.11 -32.22 -14.91
N THR A 28 16.49 -32.86 -13.93
CA THR A 28 16.53 -32.43 -12.53
C THR A 28 17.66 -33.19 -11.84
N PRO A 29 18.74 -32.49 -11.44
CA PRO A 29 19.83 -33.15 -10.70
C PRO A 29 19.36 -33.54 -9.31
N ASP A 30 19.99 -34.52 -8.71
CA ASP A 30 19.76 -34.90 -7.32
C ASP A 30 20.14 -33.73 -6.41
N LEU A 31 19.24 -33.31 -5.53
CA LEU A 31 19.45 -32.22 -4.60
C LEU A 31 20.64 -32.46 -3.68
N SER A 32 20.94 -33.72 -3.36
CA SER A 32 22.11 -34.09 -2.57
C SER A 32 23.44 -33.80 -3.28
N SER A 33 23.44 -33.67 -4.61
CA SER A 33 24.60 -33.25 -5.39
C SER A 33 24.81 -31.73 -5.43
N LEU A 34 23.76 -30.96 -5.13
CA LEU A 34 23.72 -29.49 -5.23
C LEU A 34 23.84 -28.81 -3.86
N LEU A 35 23.39 -29.46 -2.80
CA LEU A 35 23.25 -28.86 -1.48
C LEU A 35 23.95 -29.74 -0.43
N PRO A 36 24.59 -29.16 0.59
CA PRO A 36 25.16 -29.92 1.69
C PRO A 36 24.06 -30.61 2.52
N ALA A 37 24.36 -31.76 3.10
CA ALA A 37 23.37 -32.59 3.79
C ALA A 37 22.61 -31.88 4.91
N HIS A 38 23.21 -30.91 5.59
CA HIS A 38 22.57 -30.14 6.65
C HIS A 38 21.54 -29.13 6.12
N ALA A 39 21.57 -28.78 4.85
CA ALA A 39 20.62 -27.91 4.19
C ALA A 39 19.45 -28.69 3.55
N LEU A 40 19.53 -30.01 3.53
CA LEU A 40 18.47 -30.88 3.02
C LEU A 40 17.48 -31.22 4.14
N ARG A 41 16.20 -31.16 3.82
CA ARG A 41 15.15 -31.62 4.73
C ARG A 41 15.04 -33.14 4.64
N ASN A 42 15.03 -33.81 5.79
CA ASN A 42 14.87 -35.26 5.85
C ASN A 42 13.42 -35.73 5.77
N ASP A 43 12.49 -34.86 6.23
CA ASP A 43 11.07 -35.21 6.30
C ASP A 43 10.25 -34.37 5.32
N THR A 44 9.19 -34.95 4.79
CA THR A 44 8.20 -34.22 3.98
C THR A 44 7.51 -33.15 4.82
N PRO A 45 7.36 -31.91 4.33
CA PRO A 45 6.57 -30.90 5.06
C PRO A 45 5.16 -31.41 5.34
N GLY A 46 4.67 -31.21 6.56
CA GLY A 46 3.31 -31.57 6.97
C GLY A 46 2.26 -30.62 6.35
N LEU A 47 2.21 -30.53 5.04
CA LEU A 47 1.21 -29.77 4.32
C LEU A 47 -0.09 -30.56 4.19
N PRO A 48 -1.27 -29.90 4.17
CA PRO A 48 -2.54 -30.59 4.05
C PRO A 48 -2.71 -31.17 2.63
N GLU A 49 -3.14 -32.42 2.57
CA GLU A 49 -3.48 -33.12 1.34
C GLU A 49 -4.98 -32.97 1.10
N VAL A 50 -5.39 -32.04 0.22
CA VAL A 50 -6.79 -31.66 -0.04
C VAL A 50 -7.05 -31.55 -1.54
N SER A 51 -8.30 -31.74 -1.93
CA SER A 51 -8.69 -31.54 -3.34
C SER A 51 -8.79 -30.06 -3.69
N ALA A 52 -8.69 -29.70 -4.97
CA ALA A 52 -8.90 -28.32 -5.43
C ALA A 52 -10.25 -27.76 -4.99
N VAL A 53 -11.30 -28.58 -5.03
CA VAL A 53 -12.65 -28.18 -4.60
C VAL A 53 -12.68 -27.85 -3.11
N ASP A 54 -12.06 -28.66 -2.27
CA ASP A 54 -12.00 -28.42 -0.82
C ASP A 54 -11.19 -27.17 -0.49
N VAL A 55 -10.07 -26.93 -1.16
CA VAL A 55 -9.27 -25.70 -1.02
C VAL A 55 -10.11 -24.47 -1.33
N VAL A 56 -10.77 -24.44 -2.49
CA VAL A 56 -11.57 -23.29 -2.93
C VAL A 56 -12.72 -23.05 -1.94
N ARG A 57 -13.47 -24.10 -1.58
CA ARG A 57 -14.59 -23.98 -0.64
C ARG A 57 -14.15 -23.52 0.74
N HIS A 58 -13.04 -24.05 1.25
CA HIS A 58 -12.48 -23.66 2.55
C HIS A 58 -12.18 -22.16 2.58
N PHE A 59 -11.39 -21.65 1.62
CA PHE A 59 -11.01 -20.24 1.61
C PHE A 59 -12.17 -19.30 1.26
N VAL A 60 -13.11 -19.71 0.40
CA VAL A 60 -14.34 -18.94 0.16
C VAL A 60 -15.18 -18.83 1.45
N ASN A 61 -15.34 -19.92 2.19
CA ASN A 61 -16.07 -19.90 3.46
C ASN A 61 -15.37 -19.00 4.48
N LEU A 62 -14.05 -19.06 4.60
CA LEU A 62 -13.28 -18.16 5.46
C LEU A 62 -13.41 -16.69 5.05
N SER A 63 -13.35 -16.39 3.75
CA SER A 63 -13.50 -15.03 3.26
C SER A 63 -14.85 -14.40 3.62
N GLN A 64 -15.91 -15.22 3.69
CA GLN A 64 -17.25 -14.78 4.09
C GLN A 64 -17.40 -14.48 5.59
N LEU A 65 -16.45 -14.89 6.42
CA LEU A 65 -16.39 -14.54 7.84
C LEU A 65 -15.74 -13.17 8.07
N ASN A 66 -15.07 -12.65 7.07
CA ASN A 66 -14.41 -11.35 7.10
C ASN A 66 -15.20 -10.32 6.29
N HIS A 67 -14.84 -9.05 6.46
CA HIS A 67 -15.43 -7.97 5.68
C HIS A 67 -14.88 -7.97 4.23
N SER A 68 -15.77 -7.69 3.28
CA SER A 68 -15.42 -7.53 1.87
C SER A 68 -16.07 -6.28 1.32
N VAL A 69 -15.34 -5.52 0.51
CA VAL A 69 -15.88 -4.33 -0.19
C VAL A 69 -16.99 -4.67 -1.18
N ASP A 70 -17.07 -5.91 -1.62
CA ASP A 70 -18.17 -6.40 -2.48
C ASP A 70 -19.46 -6.68 -1.68
N ASN A 71 -19.36 -6.86 -0.36
CA ASN A 71 -20.48 -7.15 0.52
C ASN A 71 -20.99 -5.93 1.30
N GLY A 72 -20.20 -4.86 1.36
CA GLY A 72 -20.60 -3.66 2.11
C GLY A 72 -19.50 -2.61 2.19
N PHE A 73 -19.81 -1.51 2.87
CA PHE A 73 -18.86 -0.43 3.09
C PHE A 73 -17.68 -0.87 3.95
N TYR A 74 -16.48 -0.47 3.54
CA TYR A 74 -15.30 -0.60 4.36
C TYR A 74 -15.12 0.63 5.23
N PRO A 75 -14.97 0.48 6.58
CA PRO A 75 -15.02 1.61 7.51
C PRO A 75 -13.77 2.50 7.52
N LEU A 76 -12.63 2.02 6.98
CA LEU A 76 -11.38 2.77 7.00
C LEU A 76 -11.20 3.62 5.76
N GLY A 77 -10.75 4.87 5.94
CA GLY A 77 -10.59 5.86 4.87
C GLY A 77 -9.28 5.80 4.12
N SER A 78 -8.18 5.49 4.78
CA SER A 78 -6.80 5.72 4.31
C SER A 78 -6.20 4.63 3.42
N CYS A 79 -6.89 3.52 3.18
CA CYS A 79 -6.40 2.43 2.35
C CYS A 79 -7.13 2.32 1.00
N THR A 80 -6.59 1.53 0.08
CA THR A 80 -7.17 1.27 -1.25
C THR A 80 -8.41 0.38 -1.22
N MET A 81 -8.89 -0.04 -0.05
CA MET A 81 -10.01 -0.96 0.12
C MET A 81 -11.39 -0.29 -0.09
N LYS A 82 -11.54 0.43 -1.20
CA LYS A 82 -12.83 0.93 -1.69
C LYS A 82 -13.36 0.02 -2.78
N TYR A 83 -14.67 0.04 -2.99
CA TYR A 83 -15.24 -0.66 -4.13
C TYR A 83 -14.61 -0.12 -5.42
N ASN A 84 -14.03 -1.03 -6.20
CA ASN A 84 -13.53 -0.74 -7.53
C ASN A 84 -14.45 -1.41 -8.55
N PRO A 85 -15.06 -0.67 -9.49
CA PRO A 85 -15.89 -1.27 -10.54
C PRO A 85 -15.13 -2.37 -11.27
N LYS A 86 -15.76 -3.54 -11.44
CA LYS A 86 -15.08 -4.71 -12.04
C LYS A 86 -14.54 -4.45 -13.45
N VAL A 87 -15.19 -3.55 -14.20
CA VAL A 87 -14.70 -3.11 -15.52
C VAL A 87 -13.30 -2.50 -15.46
N ASN A 88 -12.92 -1.86 -14.35
CA ASN A 88 -11.56 -1.31 -14.18
C ASN A 88 -10.51 -2.43 -14.10
N GLU A 89 -10.85 -3.55 -13.44
CA GLU A 89 -10.00 -4.73 -13.38
C GLU A 89 -9.83 -5.38 -14.76
N ASP A 90 -10.90 -5.45 -15.53
CA ASP A 90 -10.86 -5.97 -16.89
C ASP A 90 -10.00 -5.09 -17.80
N ALA A 91 -10.16 -3.77 -17.71
CA ALA A 91 -9.33 -2.80 -18.45
C ALA A 91 -7.85 -2.92 -18.08
N ALA A 92 -7.53 -3.00 -16.76
CA ALA A 92 -6.15 -3.12 -16.28
C ALA A 92 -5.46 -4.41 -16.74
N ARG A 93 -6.23 -5.49 -17.00
CA ARG A 93 -5.71 -6.78 -17.49
C ARG A 93 -5.52 -6.84 -19.00
N MET A 94 -5.97 -5.84 -19.75
CA MET A 94 -5.76 -5.83 -21.20
C MET A 94 -4.27 -5.96 -21.52
N PRO A 95 -3.88 -6.83 -22.49
CA PRO A 95 -2.47 -7.07 -22.79
C PRO A 95 -1.65 -5.81 -23.10
N GLY A 96 -2.30 -4.81 -23.72
CA GLY A 96 -1.67 -3.52 -24.03
C GLY A 96 -1.26 -2.70 -22.80
N PHE A 97 -1.80 -3.01 -21.61
CA PHE A 97 -1.40 -2.40 -20.34
C PHE A 97 -0.60 -3.38 -19.47
N ALA A 98 -1.06 -4.63 -19.35
CA ALA A 98 -0.50 -5.60 -18.41
C ALA A 98 0.82 -6.24 -18.89
N ARG A 99 1.15 -6.18 -20.18
CA ARG A 99 2.32 -6.83 -20.78
C ARG A 99 3.35 -5.86 -21.37
N ILE A 100 3.31 -4.60 -20.95
CA ILE A 100 4.33 -3.62 -21.32
C ILE A 100 5.51 -3.69 -20.33
N HIS A 101 6.72 -3.45 -20.83
CA HIS A 101 7.92 -3.39 -20.01
C HIS A 101 8.26 -1.93 -19.68
N PRO A 102 8.77 -1.60 -18.46
CA PRO A 102 9.14 -0.22 -18.09
C PRO A 102 10.15 0.44 -19.04
N ASP A 103 11.09 -0.34 -19.58
CA ASP A 103 12.13 0.15 -20.51
C ASP A 103 11.78 -0.11 -22.00
N GLN A 104 10.51 -0.38 -22.29
CA GLN A 104 10.04 -0.55 -23.66
C GLN A 104 10.12 0.79 -24.40
N ASP A 105 10.43 0.75 -25.70
CA ASP A 105 10.51 1.96 -26.54
C ASP A 105 9.20 2.77 -26.46
N GLU A 106 9.32 4.06 -26.18
CA GLU A 106 8.20 4.97 -25.98
C GLU A 106 7.22 4.99 -27.15
N SER A 107 7.72 4.82 -28.39
CA SER A 107 6.88 4.77 -29.59
C SER A 107 5.88 3.63 -29.60
N THR A 108 6.14 2.57 -28.82
CA THR A 108 5.30 1.37 -28.74
C THR A 108 4.27 1.44 -27.61
N VAL A 109 4.34 2.44 -26.74
CA VAL A 109 3.49 2.59 -25.53
C VAL A 109 2.72 3.91 -25.49
N GLN A 110 2.53 4.56 -26.62
CA GLN A 110 1.90 5.88 -26.71
C GLN A 110 0.51 5.95 -26.07
N GLY A 111 -0.31 4.90 -26.20
CA GLY A 111 -1.63 4.85 -25.56
C GLY A 111 -1.57 4.83 -24.02
N ALA A 112 -0.57 4.15 -23.43
CA ALA A 112 -0.35 4.16 -21.99
C ALA A 112 0.13 5.55 -21.52
N MET A 113 1.01 6.18 -22.29
CA MET A 113 1.48 7.56 -22.01
C MET A 113 0.35 8.59 -22.11
N GLU A 114 -0.53 8.48 -23.11
CA GLU A 114 -1.70 9.34 -23.25
C GLU A 114 -2.66 9.20 -22.07
N LEU A 115 -2.87 7.98 -21.58
CA LEU A 115 -3.70 7.72 -20.39
C LEU A 115 -3.09 8.41 -19.16
N LEU A 116 -1.79 8.30 -18.91
CA LEU A 116 -1.11 8.96 -17.81
C LEU A 116 -1.15 10.49 -17.94
N TYR A 117 -0.93 11.02 -19.14
CA TYR A 117 -1.03 12.45 -19.41
C TYR A 117 -2.43 12.98 -19.16
N SER A 118 -3.45 12.30 -19.64
CA SER A 118 -4.85 12.69 -19.43
C SER A 118 -5.21 12.68 -17.95
N MET A 119 -4.75 11.67 -17.21
CA MET A 119 -4.96 11.60 -15.76
C MET A 119 -4.25 12.74 -15.02
N ASP A 120 -3.01 13.07 -15.39
CA ASP A 120 -2.29 14.24 -14.85
C ASP A 120 -3.12 15.52 -15.03
N ARG A 121 -3.68 15.72 -16.24
CA ARG A 121 -4.50 16.90 -16.52
C ARG A 121 -5.80 16.93 -15.71
N TYR A 122 -6.50 15.80 -15.61
CA TYR A 122 -7.74 15.73 -14.83
C TYR A 122 -7.50 15.99 -13.33
N LEU A 123 -6.45 15.38 -12.78
CA LEU A 123 -6.11 15.57 -11.37
C LEU A 123 -5.59 16.99 -11.09
N SER A 124 -4.84 17.58 -12.01
CA SER A 124 -4.39 18.97 -11.91
C SER A 124 -5.56 19.93 -11.82
N GLU A 125 -6.57 19.77 -12.68
CA GLU A 125 -7.77 20.59 -12.66
C GLU A 125 -8.58 20.38 -11.36
N LEU A 126 -8.80 19.13 -10.98
CA LEU A 126 -9.60 18.80 -9.79
C LEU A 126 -8.97 19.26 -8.46
N ARG A 127 -7.64 19.31 -8.40
CA ARG A 127 -6.89 19.55 -7.15
C ARG A 127 -6.21 20.91 -7.10
N GLY A 128 -6.25 21.69 -8.20
CA GLY A 128 -5.59 22.97 -8.29
C GLY A 128 -4.06 22.89 -8.26
N MET A 129 -3.48 21.72 -8.58
CA MET A 129 -2.04 21.50 -8.63
C MET A 129 -1.53 21.60 -10.06
N SER A 130 -0.26 21.98 -10.23
CA SER A 130 0.32 22.14 -11.58
C SER A 130 0.58 20.80 -12.28
N ARG A 131 0.96 19.77 -11.55
CA ARG A 131 1.33 18.44 -12.07
C ARG A 131 1.10 17.34 -11.05
N PHE A 132 0.96 16.10 -11.55
CA PHE A 132 0.89 14.87 -10.77
C PHE A 132 1.92 13.85 -11.25
N THR A 133 2.37 12.99 -10.34
CA THR A 133 3.21 11.83 -10.64
C THR A 133 2.48 10.54 -10.24
N PHE A 134 2.68 9.47 -11.01
CA PHE A 134 2.04 8.16 -10.84
C PHE A 134 3.04 7.05 -10.54
N GLN A 135 4.25 7.41 -10.13
CA GLN A 135 5.33 6.44 -9.82
C GLN A 135 5.09 5.70 -8.50
N GLN A 136 4.26 6.25 -7.63
CA GLN A 136 4.01 5.73 -6.29
C GLN A 136 3.15 4.45 -6.34
N ALA A 137 3.66 3.38 -5.74
CA ALA A 137 2.95 2.10 -5.68
C ALA A 137 1.88 2.04 -4.57
N ALA A 138 1.95 2.93 -3.57
CA ALA A 138 1.04 2.96 -2.42
C ALA A 138 0.98 4.35 -1.77
N GLY A 139 0.03 4.58 -0.85
CA GLY A 139 -0.13 5.83 -0.11
C GLY A 139 1.13 6.26 0.64
N ALA A 140 1.81 5.33 1.32
CA ALA A 140 3.07 5.61 2.00
C ALA A 140 4.18 6.11 1.05
N HIS A 141 4.21 5.63 -0.20
CA HIS A 141 5.13 6.14 -1.22
C HIS A 141 4.78 7.57 -1.64
N GLY A 142 3.48 7.92 -1.68
CA GLY A 142 3.04 9.30 -1.91
C GLY A 142 3.51 10.24 -0.81
N GLU A 143 3.38 9.81 0.45
CA GLU A 143 3.84 10.57 1.61
C GLU A 143 5.36 10.86 1.56
N ILE A 144 6.18 9.82 1.39
CA ILE A 144 7.62 9.98 1.34
C ILE A 144 8.07 10.79 0.12
N THR A 145 7.40 10.63 -1.02
CA THR A 145 7.68 11.43 -2.23
C THR A 145 7.41 12.91 -1.97
N GLY A 146 6.29 13.24 -1.32
CA GLY A 146 5.97 14.60 -0.91
C GLY A 146 7.05 15.21 -0.02
N LEU A 147 7.55 14.45 0.94
CA LEU A 147 8.62 14.90 1.83
C LEU A 147 9.98 15.08 1.12
N PHE A 148 10.32 14.20 0.17
CA PHE A 148 11.49 14.44 -0.70
C PHE A 148 11.35 15.72 -1.51
N MET A 149 10.17 16.01 -2.05
CA MET A 149 9.92 17.25 -2.78
C MET A 149 10.05 18.49 -1.89
N ILE A 150 9.49 18.44 -0.67
CA ILE A 150 9.60 19.51 0.32
C ILE A 150 11.08 19.76 0.68
N ARG A 151 11.83 18.70 0.95
CA ARG A 151 13.25 18.78 1.23
C ARG A 151 14.02 19.43 0.06
N ALA A 152 13.83 18.91 -1.14
CA ALA A 152 14.47 19.46 -2.34
C ALA A 152 14.10 20.94 -2.58
N TYR A 153 12.85 21.32 -2.31
CA TYR A 153 12.39 22.70 -2.39
C TYR A 153 13.19 23.63 -1.47
N HIS A 154 13.31 23.29 -0.17
CA HIS A 154 14.06 24.09 0.77
C HIS A 154 15.56 24.14 0.44
N GLU A 155 16.15 22.98 0.11
CA GLU A 155 17.56 22.91 -0.30
C GLU A 155 17.85 23.78 -1.55
N SER A 156 16.94 23.80 -2.54
CA SER A 156 17.08 24.63 -3.74
C SER A 156 17.06 26.15 -3.46
N ARG A 157 16.49 26.52 -2.32
CA ARG A 157 16.45 27.92 -1.82
C ARG A 157 17.58 28.26 -0.88
N GLY A 158 18.46 27.31 -0.58
CA GLY A 158 19.51 27.48 0.44
C GLY A 158 18.98 27.48 1.86
N GLU A 159 17.76 26.98 2.10
CA GLU A 159 17.14 26.91 3.42
C GLU A 159 17.42 25.55 4.08
N HIS A 160 17.93 25.56 5.29
CA HIS A 160 18.18 24.35 6.07
C HIS A 160 17.03 24.09 7.06
N ARG A 161 15.85 23.75 6.55
CA ARG A 161 14.70 23.41 7.39
C ARG A 161 14.66 21.88 7.56
N THR A 162 14.72 21.43 8.79
CA THR A 162 14.89 20.01 9.12
C THR A 162 13.70 19.40 9.85
N GLN A 163 12.71 20.22 10.29
CA GLN A 163 11.65 19.76 11.17
C GLN A 163 10.33 19.55 10.41
N VAL A 164 9.71 18.40 10.66
CA VAL A 164 8.34 18.10 10.24
C VAL A 164 7.45 18.01 11.46
N LEU A 165 6.42 18.86 11.50
CA LEU A 165 5.41 18.82 12.53
C LEU A 165 4.41 17.70 12.23
N VAL A 166 4.16 16.82 13.19
CA VAL A 166 3.29 15.65 13.01
C VAL A 166 2.35 15.55 14.22
N PRO A 167 1.02 15.54 14.06
CA PRO A 167 0.10 15.31 15.18
C PRO A 167 0.34 13.96 15.86
N ASP A 168 0.15 13.91 17.17
CA ASP A 168 0.29 12.70 17.99
C ASP A 168 -0.74 11.61 17.61
N SER A 169 -1.86 12.00 17.00
CA SER A 169 -2.88 11.12 16.47
C SER A 169 -2.61 10.65 15.03
N ALA A 170 -1.46 11.01 14.43
CA ALA A 170 -1.13 10.66 13.08
C ALA A 170 -0.91 9.13 12.90
N HIS A 171 -1.17 8.64 11.69
CA HIS A 171 -0.81 7.27 11.32
C HIS A 171 0.70 7.07 11.41
N GLY A 172 1.15 5.88 11.83
CA GLY A 172 2.57 5.58 12.06
C GLY A 172 3.48 5.76 10.83
N THR A 173 2.93 5.72 9.61
CA THR A 173 3.70 6.00 8.38
C THR A 173 4.14 7.46 8.28
N ASN A 174 3.39 8.41 8.86
CA ASN A 174 3.72 9.82 8.78
C ASN A 174 5.08 10.14 9.44
N PRO A 175 5.30 9.84 10.72
CA PRO A 175 6.61 10.04 11.32
C PRO A 175 7.68 9.14 10.69
N ALA A 176 7.35 7.89 10.29
CA ALA A 176 8.31 7.01 9.64
C ALA A 176 8.80 7.58 8.30
N SER A 177 7.92 8.16 7.50
CA SER A 177 8.28 8.82 6.23
C SER A 177 9.17 10.05 6.48
N ALA A 178 8.87 10.87 7.49
CA ALA A 178 9.70 12.03 7.84
C ALA A 178 11.11 11.61 8.27
N ALA A 179 11.22 10.59 9.15
CA ALA A 179 12.51 10.04 9.54
C ALA A 179 13.26 9.42 8.34
N GLY A 180 12.54 8.74 7.43
CA GLY A 180 13.11 8.11 6.25
C GLY A 180 13.77 9.08 5.27
N VAL A 181 13.32 10.33 5.22
CA VAL A 181 13.95 11.39 4.42
C VAL A 181 14.98 12.21 5.22
N GLY A 182 15.31 11.78 6.44
CA GLY A 182 16.32 12.44 7.29
C GLY A 182 15.84 13.72 7.97
N MET A 183 14.51 13.88 8.16
CA MET A 183 13.95 15.02 8.87
C MET A 183 13.65 14.67 10.33
N GLU A 184 13.75 15.66 11.20
CA GLU A 184 13.40 15.61 12.61
C GLU A 184 11.87 15.69 12.79
N ILE A 185 11.30 14.83 13.63
CA ILE A 185 9.88 14.80 13.92
C ILE A 185 9.60 15.66 15.16
N VAL A 186 8.72 16.64 15.01
CA VAL A 186 8.21 17.45 16.12
C VAL A 186 6.73 17.10 16.32
N VAL A 187 6.43 16.41 17.41
CA VAL A 187 5.07 15.96 17.70
C VAL A 187 4.22 17.14 18.17
N VAL A 188 3.04 17.30 17.56
CA VAL A 188 2.02 18.27 17.96
C VAL A 188 0.92 17.54 18.72
N LYS A 189 0.53 18.06 19.88
CA LYS A 189 -0.49 17.44 20.74
C LYS A 189 -1.89 17.57 20.16
N SER A 190 -2.75 16.65 20.54
CA SER A 190 -4.19 16.75 20.32
C SER A 190 -4.86 17.47 21.51
N ASP A 191 -5.94 18.23 21.21
CA ASP A 191 -6.82 18.80 22.20
C ASP A 191 -7.73 17.72 22.84
N ASN A 192 -8.54 18.10 23.82
CA ASN A 192 -9.45 17.18 24.52
C ASN A 192 -10.61 16.64 23.64
N ARG A 193 -10.76 17.12 22.41
CA ARG A 193 -11.73 16.66 21.40
C ARG A 193 -11.08 15.81 20.31
N GLY A 194 -9.75 15.59 20.41
CA GLY A 194 -9.00 14.83 19.41
C GLY A 194 -8.61 15.61 18.16
N ASN A 195 -8.76 16.95 18.16
CA ASN A 195 -8.25 17.80 17.10
C ASN A 195 -6.80 18.18 17.36
N VAL A 196 -6.13 18.72 16.35
CA VAL A 196 -4.80 19.33 16.55
C VAL A 196 -4.92 20.53 17.50
N ASP A 197 -4.11 20.55 18.55
CA ASP A 197 -4.00 21.69 19.46
C ASP A 197 -3.27 22.83 18.75
N ILE A 198 -4.01 23.92 18.48
CA ILE A 198 -3.50 25.07 17.71
C ILE A 198 -2.47 25.87 18.49
N ASP A 199 -2.62 25.97 19.79
CA ASP A 199 -1.66 26.68 20.62
C ASP A 199 -0.33 25.90 20.69
N ASP A 200 -0.41 24.58 20.86
CA ASP A 200 0.77 23.72 20.81
C ASP A 200 1.43 23.74 19.40
N LEU A 201 0.64 23.68 18.33
CA LEU A 201 1.13 23.84 16.96
C LEU A 201 1.85 25.17 16.77
N GLY A 202 1.20 26.28 17.15
CA GLY A 202 1.75 27.62 17.00
C GLY A 202 3.07 27.81 17.77
N SER A 203 3.19 27.18 18.94
CA SER A 203 4.42 27.22 19.74
C SER A 203 5.60 26.48 19.12
N LYS A 204 5.33 25.54 18.21
CA LYS A 204 6.33 24.66 17.56
C LYS A 204 6.71 25.09 16.16
N VAL A 205 5.91 25.93 15.52
CA VAL A 205 6.26 26.49 14.21
C VAL A 205 7.41 27.47 14.36
N GLY A 206 8.46 27.29 13.55
CA GLY A 206 9.64 28.14 13.62
C GLY A 206 10.48 28.11 12.34
N PRO A 207 11.63 28.79 12.36
CA PRO A 207 12.50 28.88 11.16
C PRO A 207 12.97 27.52 10.63
N ASN A 208 13.07 26.52 11.49
CA ASN A 208 13.51 25.18 11.13
C ASN A 208 12.34 24.28 10.62
N THR A 209 11.10 24.77 10.70
CA THR A 209 9.94 24.01 10.24
C THR A 209 9.93 23.92 8.72
N ALA A 210 10.06 22.71 8.20
CA ALA A 210 9.98 22.39 6.78
C ALA A 210 8.54 22.11 6.32
N ALA A 211 7.77 21.41 7.15
CA ALA A 211 6.40 21.01 6.81
C ALA A 211 5.55 20.71 8.04
N LEU A 212 4.24 20.76 7.83
CA LEU A 212 3.22 20.14 8.68
C LEU A 212 2.64 18.95 7.91
N MET A 213 2.69 17.76 8.49
CA MET A 213 2.13 16.55 7.90
C MET A 213 0.81 16.20 8.57
N LEU A 214 -0.28 16.47 7.89
CA LEU A 214 -1.62 16.38 8.44
C LEU A 214 -2.49 15.45 7.58
N THR A 215 -3.21 14.53 8.23
CA THR A 215 -4.25 13.72 7.59
C THR A 215 -5.63 14.25 7.98
N ASN A 216 -6.51 14.46 7.01
CA ASN A 216 -7.86 14.94 7.25
C ASN A 216 -8.90 14.05 6.50
N PRO A 217 -9.84 13.39 7.21
CA PRO A 217 -9.93 13.31 8.68
C PRO A 217 -8.72 12.60 9.27
N ASN A 218 -8.42 12.88 10.56
CA ASN A 218 -7.32 12.23 11.26
C ASN A 218 -7.59 10.72 11.52
N THR A 219 -6.61 9.99 12.04
CA THR A 219 -6.74 8.55 12.30
C THR A 219 -7.92 8.20 13.23
N PRO A 220 -8.24 8.95 14.31
CA PRO A 220 -9.47 8.78 15.08
C PRO A 220 -10.76 9.20 14.37
N VAL A 221 -10.71 9.62 13.09
CA VAL A 221 -11.85 10.07 12.28
C VAL A 221 -12.47 11.38 12.77
N SER A 222 -11.70 12.23 13.43
CA SER A 222 -12.07 13.62 13.71
C SER A 222 -11.64 14.51 12.54
N TYR A 223 -12.52 15.43 12.12
CA TYR A 223 -12.17 16.44 11.13
C TYR A 223 -11.39 17.57 11.79
N THR A 224 -10.28 17.95 11.21
CA THR A 224 -9.55 19.12 11.68
C THR A 224 -10.23 20.38 11.14
N HIS A 225 -10.10 21.47 11.90
CA HIS A 225 -10.54 22.80 11.44
C HIS A 225 -9.47 23.49 10.60
N LEU A 226 -8.31 22.85 10.42
CA LEU A 226 -7.27 23.34 9.50
C LEU A 226 -7.62 23.01 8.05
N ARG A 227 -7.46 23.98 7.17
CA ARG A 227 -7.61 23.79 5.72
C ARG A 227 -6.24 23.80 5.06
N ALA A 228 -6.12 23.08 3.96
CA ALA A 228 -4.84 22.87 3.26
C ALA A 228 -4.18 24.18 2.75
N HIS A 229 -4.88 25.29 2.79
CA HIS A 229 -4.42 26.60 2.30
C HIS A 229 -4.41 27.69 3.38
N GLU A 230 -4.61 27.33 4.64
CA GLU A 230 -4.44 28.20 5.82
C GLU A 230 -3.11 27.91 6.49
#